data_99214a5db96729da907985763639b88e
#
_entry.id   99214a5db96729da907985763639b88e
#
_cell.length_a   1.000
_cell.length_b   1.000
_cell.length_c   1.000
_cell.angle_alpha   90.00
_cell.angle_beta   90.00
_cell.angle_gamma   90.00
#
_symmetry.space_group_name_H-M   'P 1'
#
loop_
_entity.id
_entity.type
_entity.pdbx_description
1 polymer ?
#
loop_
_entity_poly.entity_id
_entity_poly.type
_entity_poly.pdbx_seq_one_letter_code
_entity_poly.pdbx_strand_id
1 'polypeptide(L)'
;MFLIKFLNKLFQQNGFLLEDANGKEHIIGNPKTGNPIKMKIHDKKLHFKLLLYPDLYFGEGYTDGKITFSNGDISDFLEIVFQNIGREKTSNISEFINTIRGSYRYLTNFNLIKKSKMNVAHHYDISDDLYFLFLDPLKQYSCAYFKNPNESLENAQKNKINHIIKKLNIKENSRVLDIGSGWGHLSMEIAKQAKCQVTGVTLSENQYKYSNDMAKKLNLGNQVQFKLMDYREVKEKYDRIVSVGMFEHVGR
;
A
#
# COMPACT_ATOMS: atom_id res chain seq x y z
N MET A 1 -22.28 -21.96 -13.67
CA MET A 1 -20.97 -21.29 -13.61
C MET A 1 -20.47 -21.34 -12.19
N PHE A 2 -19.20 -21.72 -11.94
CA PHE A 2 -18.66 -21.89 -10.58
C PHE A 2 -18.72 -20.59 -9.76
N LEU A 3 -18.40 -19.45 -10.36
CA LEU A 3 -18.46 -18.14 -9.69
C LEU A 3 -19.84 -17.88 -9.07
N ILE A 4 -20.93 -18.13 -9.80
CA ILE A 4 -22.30 -17.90 -9.31
C ILE A 4 -22.60 -18.76 -8.07
N LYS A 5 -22.22 -20.06 -8.12
CA LYS A 5 -22.41 -20.94 -6.98
C LYS A 5 -21.60 -20.50 -5.76
N PHE A 6 -20.38 -20.01 -6.00
CA PHE A 6 -19.52 -19.48 -4.96
C PHE A 6 -20.11 -18.19 -4.33
N LEU A 7 -20.51 -17.23 -5.16
CA LEU A 7 -21.11 -15.99 -4.69
C LEU A 7 -22.43 -16.23 -3.92
N ASN A 8 -23.31 -17.09 -4.42
CA ASN A 8 -24.55 -17.42 -3.69
C ASN A 8 -24.32 -18.09 -2.34
N LYS A 9 -23.17 -18.73 -2.15
CA LYS A 9 -22.80 -19.28 -0.85
C LYS A 9 -22.28 -18.19 0.10
N LEU A 10 -21.64 -17.16 -0.42
CA LEU A 10 -21.11 -16.02 0.37
C LEU A 10 -22.21 -15.02 0.75
N PHE A 11 -23.12 -14.72 -0.17
CA PHE A 11 -24.15 -13.70 -0.01
C PHE A 11 -25.47 -14.31 0.45
N GLN A 12 -25.67 -14.44 1.76
CA GLN A 12 -26.87 -15.07 2.32
C GLN A 12 -27.88 -14.08 2.92
N GLN A 13 -27.42 -12.90 3.38
CA GLN A 13 -28.27 -11.93 4.08
C GLN A 13 -28.83 -10.84 3.17
N ASN A 14 -28.04 -10.42 2.21
CA ASN A 14 -28.36 -9.42 1.20
C ASN A 14 -27.74 -9.87 -0.10
N GLY A 15 -28.07 -9.22 -1.21
CA GLY A 15 -27.58 -9.64 -2.51
C GLY A 15 -27.62 -8.53 -3.57
N PHE A 16 -27.31 -8.92 -4.78
CA PHE A 16 -27.22 -8.02 -5.93
C PHE A 16 -27.50 -8.77 -7.22
N LEU A 17 -27.70 -8.06 -8.32
CA LEU A 17 -27.75 -8.62 -9.67
C LEU A 17 -26.34 -8.65 -10.27
N LEU A 18 -25.96 -9.78 -10.85
CA LEU A 18 -24.70 -9.92 -11.58
C LEU A 18 -25.00 -10.14 -13.07
N GLU A 19 -24.55 -9.21 -13.91
CA GLU A 19 -24.51 -9.43 -15.37
C GLU A 19 -23.12 -9.97 -15.74
N ASP A 20 -23.07 -11.18 -16.27
CA ASP A 20 -21.81 -11.79 -16.68
C ASP A 20 -21.32 -11.26 -18.04
N ALA A 21 -20.07 -11.56 -18.41
CA ALA A 21 -19.45 -11.08 -19.66
C ALA A 21 -20.08 -11.62 -20.94
N ASN A 22 -21.12 -12.47 -20.85
CA ASN A 22 -21.94 -12.89 -21.99
C ASN A 22 -23.30 -12.16 -22.01
N GLY A 23 -23.53 -11.20 -21.08
CA GLY A 23 -24.79 -10.47 -20.96
C GLY A 23 -25.90 -11.22 -20.21
N LYS A 24 -25.58 -12.36 -19.57
CA LYS A 24 -26.55 -13.10 -18.80
C LYS A 24 -26.65 -12.59 -17.38
N GLU A 25 -27.87 -12.31 -16.93
CA GLU A 25 -28.13 -11.89 -15.55
C GLU A 25 -28.27 -13.08 -14.60
N HIS A 26 -27.76 -12.88 -13.39
CA HIS A 26 -27.81 -13.84 -12.31
C HIS A 26 -28.18 -13.12 -11.00
N ILE A 27 -29.07 -13.69 -10.24
CA ILE A 27 -29.40 -13.23 -8.90
C ILE A 27 -28.37 -13.83 -7.94
N ILE A 28 -27.69 -12.99 -7.16
CA ILE A 28 -26.74 -13.37 -6.13
C ILE A 28 -27.32 -13.05 -4.76
N GLY A 29 -27.43 -14.05 -3.91
CA GLY A 29 -28.02 -13.91 -2.57
C GLY A 29 -29.49 -13.49 -2.61
N ASN A 30 -29.87 -12.62 -1.68
CA ASN A 30 -31.24 -12.12 -1.50
C ASN A 30 -31.26 -10.58 -1.71
N PRO A 31 -31.25 -10.09 -2.95
CA PRO A 31 -31.25 -8.66 -3.23
C PRO A 31 -32.55 -8.01 -2.72
N LYS A 32 -32.46 -6.76 -2.26
CA LYS A 32 -33.62 -5.97 -1.86
C LYS A 32 -34.63 -5.87 -3.02
N THR A 33 -35.90 -5.92 -2.71
CA THR A 33 -36.99 -5.72 -3.69
C THR A 33 -36.97 -4.29 -4.23
N GLY A 34 -37.29 -4.11 -5.50
CA GLY A 34 -37.34 -2.82 -6.17
C GLY A 34 -36.20 -2.64 -7.17
N ASN A 35 -35.19 -1.87 -6.82
CA ASN A 35 -34.07 -1.56 -7.72
C ASN A 35 -32.72 -2.01 -7.11
N PRO A 36 -32.42 -3.32 -7.14
CA PRO A 36 -31.18 -3.83 -6.55
C PRO A 36 -29.95 -3.35 -7.34
N ILE A 37 -28.82 -3.23 -6.62
CA ILE A 37 -27.52 -2.93 -7.25
C ILE A 37 -27.25 -4.00 -8.30
N LYS A 38 -26.78 -3.56 -9.46
CA LYS A 38 -26.36 -4.44 -10.54
C LYS A 38 -24.87 -4.28 -10.80
N MET A 39 -24.11 -5.34 -10.64
CA MET A 39 -22.70 -5.43 -10.98
C MET A 39 -22.56 -6.09 -12.36
N LYS A 40 -21.83 -5.47 -13.27
CA LYS A 40 -21.56 -6.02 -14.60
C LYS A 40 -20.08 -6.33 -14.76
N ILE A 41 -19.78 -7.54 -15.22
CA ILE A 41 -18.43 -7.99 -15.57
C ILE A 41 -18.29 -7.96 -17.08
N HIS A 42 -17.31 -7.22 -17.59
CA HIS A 42 -17.08 -7.04 -19.03
C HIS A 42 -16.04 -8.02 -19.61
N ASP A 43 -15.20 -8.64 -18.77
CA ASP A 43 -14.13 -9.56 -19.19
C ASP A 43 -14.43 -11.01 -18.75
N LYS A 44 -14.49 -11.93 -19.71
CA LYS A 44 -14.71 -13.36 -19.44
C LYS A 44 -13.64 -13.97 -18.55
N LYS A 45 -12.37 -13.54 -18.67
CA LYS A 45 -11.26 -14.05 -17.85
C LYS A 45 -11.39 -13.64 -16.40
N LEU A 46 -12.07 -12.51 -16.13
CA LEU A 46 -12.24 -11.99 -14.77
C LEU A 46 -13.10 -12.93 -13.91
N HIS A 47 -14.04 -13.68 -14.48
CA HIS A 47 -14.81 -14.67 -13.73
C HIS A 47 -13.95 -15.71 -13.03
N PHE A 48 -12.90 -16.21 -13.68
CA PHE A 48 -11.99 -17.17 -13.09
C PHE A 48 -11.03 -16.52 -12.12
N LYS A 49 -10.54 -15.33 -12.44
CA LYS A 49 -9.65 -14.55 -11.58
C LYS A 49 -10.31 -14.19 -10.24
N LEU A 50 -11.58 -13.76 -10.27
CA LEU A 50 -12.37 -13.47 -9.06
C LEU A 50 -12.61 -14.70 -8.17
N LEU A 51 -12.63 -15.90 -8.72
CA LEU A 51 -12.69 -17.13 -7.92
C LEU A 51 -11.38 -17.39 -7.16
N LEU A 52 -10.25 -17.13 -7.81
CA LEU A 52 -8.93 -17.39 -7.23
C LEU A 52 -8.51 -16.31 -6.22
N TYR A 53 -8.65 -15.05 -6.59
CA TYR A 53 -8.20 -13.90 -5.79
C TYR A 53 -9.20 -12.75 -5.89
N PRO A 54 -10.38 -12.85 -5.24
CA PRO A 54 -11.43 -11.82 -5.31
C PRO A 54 -10.92 -10.45 -4.87
N ASP A 55 -10.15 -10.39 -3.77
CA ASP A 55 -9.67 -9.13 -3.19
C ASP A 55 -8.82 -8.33 -4.19
N LEU A 56 -7.92 -9.01 -4.92
CA LEU A 56 -7.05 -8.38 -5.90
C LEU A 56 -7.82 -8.04 -7.18
N TYR A 57 -8.45 -9.05 -7.77
CA TYR A 57 -9.04 -8.88 -9.11
C TYR A 57 -10.37 -8.13 -9.12
N PHE A 58 -11.01 -7.98 -7.97
CA PHE A 58 -12.13 -7.06 -7.84
C PHE A 58 -11.64 -5.61 -7.93
N GLY A 59 -10.62 -5.25 -7.13
CA GLY A 59 -10.04 -3.91 -7.17
C GLY A 59 -9.47 -3.54 -8.54
N GLU A 60 -8.61 -4.41 -9.12
CA GLU A 60 -8.07 -4.20 -10.47
C GLU A 60 -9.19 -4.12 -11.52
N GLY A 61 -10.17 -5.03 -11.45
CA GLY A 61 -11.27 -5.08 -12.40
C GLY A 61 -12.14 -3.83 -12.37
N TYR A 62 -12.37 -3.26 -11.20
CA TYR A 62 -13.08 -1.98 -11.05
C TYR A 62 -12.26 -0.81 -11.58
N THR A 63 -10.99 -0.72 -11.21
CA THR A 63 -10.07 0.34 -11.65
C THR A 63 -9.88 0.35 -13.17
N ASP A 64 -9.80 -0.84 -13.78
CA ASP A 64 -9.67 -1.01 -15.25
C ASP A 64 -11.00 -0.83 -16.00
N GLY A 65 -12.11 -0.56 -15.33
CA GLY A 65 -13.45 -0.49 -15.94
C GLY A 65 -14.01 -1.83 -16.43
N LYS A 66 -13.41 -2.96 -16.03
CA LYS A 66 -13.89 -4.32 -16.33
C LYS A 66 -15.04 -4.76 -15.42
N ILE A 67 -15.25 -4.06 -14.32
CA ILE A 67 -16.40 -4.16 -13.41
C ILE A 67 -17.05 -2.79 -13.36
N THR A 68 -18.35 -2.73 -13.60
CA THR A 68 -19.15 -1.50 -13.48
C THR A 68 -20.40 -1.76 -12.67
N PHE A 69 -20.95 -0.70 -12.09
CA PHE A 69 -22.17 -0.75 -11.30
C PHE A 69 -23.28 0.08 -11.94
N SER A 70 -24.53 -0.32 -11.71
CA SER A 70 -25.74 0.45 -11.98
C SER A 70 -26.76 0.22 -10.86
N ASN A 71 -27.69 1.18 -10.70
CA ASN A 71 -28.62 1.22 -9.59
C ASN A 71 -27.97 1.38 -8.22
N GLY A 72 -26.81 2.05 -8.19
CA GLY A 72 -25.95 2.27 -7.05
C GLY A 72 -24.50 2.38 -7.47
N ASP A 73 -23.61 2.52 -6.51
CA ASP A 73 -22.18 2.68 -6.72
C ASP A 73 -21.36 1.58 -6.00
N ILE A 74 -20.03 1.72 -6.05
CA ILE A 74 -19.13 0.77 -5.39
C ILE A 74 -19.29 0.78 -3.87
N SER A 75 -19.60 1.92 -3.26
CA SER A 75 -19.83 2.03 -1.82
C SER A 75 -21.04 1.20 -1.39
N ASP A 76 -22.14 1.31 -2.12
CA ASP A 76 -23.35 0.53 -1.87
C ASP A 76 -23.11 -0.97 -2.02
N PHE A 77 -22.31 -1.35 -3.03
CA PHE A 77 -21.91 -2.75 -3.21
C PHE A 77 -21.04 -3.26 -2.06
N LEU A 78 -20.05 -2.48 -1.62
CA LEU A 78 -19.18 -2.86 -0.50
C LEU A 78 -19.97 -2.99 0.80
N GLU A 79 -21.01 -2.17 1.02
CA GLU A 79 -21.90 -2.33 2.16
C GLU A 79 -22.59 -3.71 2.15
N ILE A 80 -23.09 -4.16 0.99
CA ILE A 80 -23.65 -5.52 0.84
C ILE A 80 -22.58 -6.58 1.14
N VAL A 81 -21.37 -6.40 0.65
CA VAL A 81 -20.25 -7.31 0.92
C VAL A 81 -19.98 -7.40 2.43
N PHE A 82 -19.83 -6.27 3.11
CA PHE A 82 -19.54 -6.25 4.56
C PHE A 82 -20.68 -6.79 5.42
N GLN A 83 -21.94 -6.68 4.99
CA GLN A 83 -23.08 -7.32 5.67
C GLN A 83 -23.00 -8.86 5.63
N ASN A 84 -22.31 -9.43 4.64
CA ASN A 84 -22.17 -10.87 4.46
C ASN A 84 -20.84 -11.43 4.98
N ILE A 85 -19.76 -10.60 5.04
CA ILE A 85 -18.45 -11.00 5.57
C ILE A 85 -18.49 -11.04 7.11
N GLY A 86 -17.87 -12.07 7.70
CA GLY A 86 -17.66 -12.16 9.16
C GLY A 86 -18.68 -13.00 9.90
N ARG A 87 -19.66 -13.61 9.22
CA ARG A 87 -20.64 -14.53 9.81
C ARG A 87 -20.50 -15.97 9.36
N GLU A 88 -19.57 -16.26 8.45
CA GLU A 88 -19.35 -17.63 7.99
C GLU A 88 -18.45 -18.42 8.95
N LYS A 89 -18.94 -19.57 9.40
CA LYS A 89 -18.09 -20.68 9.77
C LYS A 89 -17.34 -21.11 8.50
N THR A 90 -16.01 -21.05 8.53
CA THR A 90 -15.12 -21.49 7.44
C THR A 90 -15.59 -22.83 6.90
N SER A 91 -16.05 -22.86 5.64
CA SER A 91 -16.39 -24.12 5.00
C SER A 91 -15.12 -24.83 4.56
N ASN A 92 -15.10 -26.16 4.55
CA ASN A 92 -13.96 -26.97 4.10
C ASN A 92 -13.42 -26.56 2.71
N ILE A 93 -14.29 -25.97 1.86
CA ILE A 93 -13.91 -25.43 0.53
C ILE A 93 -13.14 -24.13 0.68
N SER A 94 -13.52 -23.24 1.61
CA SER A 94 -12.78 -22.00 1.85
C SER A 94 -11.41 -22.27 2.49
N GLU A 95 -11.29 -23.27 3.34
CA GLU A 95 -10.02 -23.74 3.90
C GLU A 95 -9.11 -24.33 2.83
N PHE A 96 -9.65 -25.14 1.93
CA PHE A 96 -8.90 -25.72 0.80
C PHE A 96 -8.40 -24.63 -0.16
N ILE A 97 -9.25 -23.64 -0.52
CA ILE A 97 -8.87 -22.50 -1.34
C ILE A 97 -7.81 -21.65 -0.62
N ASN A 98 -7.96 -21.43 0.69
CA ASN A 98 -6.98 -20.69 1.49
C ASN A 98 -5.64 -21.44 1.60
N THR A 99 -5.64 -22.75 1.66
CA THR A 99 -4.43 -23.59 1.66
C THR A 99 -3.68 -23.48 0.32
N ILE A 100 -4.41 -23.58 -0.80
CA ILE A 100 -3.84 -23.41 -2.15
C ILE A 100 -3.30 -21.97 -2.31
N ARG A 101 -4.06 -20.97 -1.88
CA ARG A 101 -3.62 -19.56 -1.87
C ARG A 101 -2.37 -19.36 -1.00
N GLY A 102 -2.32 -19.98 0.18
CA GLY A 102 -1.16 -19.94 1.07
C GLY A 102 0.10 -20.46 0.40
N SER A 103 0.00 -21.61 -0.25
CA SER A 103 1.11 -22.24 -0.96
C SER A 103 1.55 -21.41 -2.18
N TYR A 104 0.61 -20.89 -2.96
CA TYR A 104 0.91 -20.01 -4.10
C TYR A 104 1.50 -18.68 -3.65
N ARG A 105 0.99 -18.06 -2.58
CA ARG A 105 1.57 -16.85 -1.96
C ARG A 105 3.00 -17.09 -1.50
N TYR A 106 3.30 -18.24 -0.90
CA TYR A 106 4.66 -18.58 -0.50
C TYR A 106 5.62 -18.61 -1.70
N LEU A 107 5.19 -19.18 -2.84
CA LEU A 107 5.98 -19.23 -4.06
C LEU A 107 6.08 -17.87 -4.80
N THR A 108 5.06 -17.02 -4.72
CA THR A 108 5.02 -15.73 -5.43
C THR A 108 5.58 -14.56 -4.62
N ASN A 109 5.67 -14.71 -3.30
CA ASN A 109 6.21 -13.67 -2.40
C ASN A 109 7.74 -13.55 -2.42
N PHE A 110 8.45 -14.32 -3.27
CA PHE A 110 9.87 -14.09 -3.52
C PHE A 110 10.07 -12.74 -4.23
N ASN A 111 10.38 -11.74 -3.42
CA ASN A 111 10.65 -10.38 -3.89
C ASN A 111 12.11 -10.26 -4.33
N LEU A 112 12.40 -10.71 -5.58
CA LEU A 112 13.73 -10.58 -6.17
C LEU A 112 14.08 -9.08 -6.30
N ILE A 113 15.35 -8.71 -6.10
CA ILE A 113 15.85 -7.32 -6.17
C ILE A 113 15.41 -6.62 -7.46
N LYS A 114 15.51 -7.31 -8.62
CA LYS A 114 15.05 -6.76 -9.91
C LYS A 114 13.55 -6.45 -9.92
N LYS A 115 12.72 -7.32 -9.31
CA LYS A 115 11.28 -7.14 -9.24
C LYS A 115 10.90 -6.02 -8.29
N SER A 116 11.65 -5.84 -7.19
CA SER A 116 11.46 -4.73 -6.26
C SER A 116 11.65 -3.37 -6.94
N LYS A 117 12.71 -3.21 -7.75
CA LYS A 117 12.93 -1.97 -8.53
C LYS A 117 11.77 -1.66 -9.47
N MET A 118 11.26 -2.68 -10.19
CA MET A 118 10.11 -2.50 -11.10
C MET A 118 8.82 -2.15 -10.36
N ASN A 119 8.55 -2.81 -9.22
CA ASN A 119 7.35 -2.55 -8.43
C ASN A 119 7.37 -1.15 -7.82
N VAL A 120 8.53 -0.71 -7.32
CA VAL A 120 8.70 0.63 -6.74
C VAL A 120 8.59 1.69 -7.83
N ALA A 121 9.22 1.50 -9.01
CA ALA A 121 9.05 2.39 -10.14
C ALA A 121 7.57 2.55 -10.52
N HIS A 122 6.84 1.44 -10.68
CA HIS A 122 5.40 1.49 -11.00
C HIS A 122 4.55 2.21 -9.94
N HIS A 123 4.92 2.14 -8.68
CA HIS A 123 4.18 2.79 -7.58
C HIS A 123 4.54 4.26 -7.41
N TYR A 124 5.79 4.66 -7.70
CA TYR A 124 6.30 6.02 -7.51
C TYR A 124 6.54 6.79 -8.83
N ASP A 125 6.31 6.18 -10.01
CA ASP A 125 6.27 6.87 -11.31
C ASP A 125 5.00 7.73 -11.50
N ILE A 126 4.12 7.75 -10.50
CA ILE A 126 3.10 8.79 -10.35
C ILE A 126 3.86 10.10 -10.13
N SER A 127 3.49 11.14 -10.91
CA SER A 127 4.12 12.46 -10.85
C SER A 127 4.30 12.94 -9.40
N ASP A 128 5.50 13.42 -9.08
CA ASP A 128 5.80 14.06 -7.79
C ASP A 128 4.80 15.19 -7.48
N ASP A 129 4.24 15.85 -8.51
CA ASP A 129 3.24 16.89 -8.37
C ASP A 129 2.00 16.41 -7.60
N LEU A 130 1.55 15.16 -7.84
CA LEU A 130 0.43 14.60 -7.10
C LEU A 130 0.75 14.50 -5.59
N TYR A 131 1.94 13.99 -5.26
CA TYR A 131 2.37 13.88 -3.85
C TYR A 131 2.48 15.25 -3.20
N PHE A 132 2.95 16.25 -3.93
CA PHE A 132 3.14 17.60 -3.42
C PHE A 132 1.83 18.35 -3.18
N LEU A 133 0.71 17.89 -3.71
CA LEU A 133 -0.61 18.46 -3.43
C LEU A 133 -1.12 18.17 -2.02
N PHE A 134 -0.76 17.04 -1.42
CA PHE A 134 -1.33 16.61 -0.15
C PHE A 134 -0.29 16.37 0.97
N LEU A 135 0.99 16.22 0.63
CA LEU A 135 2.03 16.04 1.64
C LEU A 135 2.36 17.38 2.33
N ASP A 136 2.80 17.27 3.57
CA ASP A 136 3.36 18.38 4.33
C ASP A 136 4.62 18.96 3.67
N PRO A 137 5.10 20.16 4.08
CA PRO A 137 6.31 20.78 3.50
C PRO A 137 7.57 19.90 3.59
N LEU A 138 7.66 19.02 4.60
CA LEU A 138 8.76 18.07 4.77
C LEU A 138 8.57 16.77 3.97
N LYS A 139 7.55 16.71 3.12
CA LYS A 139 7.27 15.57 2.24
C LYS A 139 7.26 14.21 2.96
N GLN A 140 6.63 14.16 4.15
CA GLN A 140 6.54 12.95 4.95
C GLN A 140 5.39 12.07 4.46
N TYR A 141 5.70 11.00 3.71
CA TYR A 141 4.71 10.05 3.22
C TYR A 141 4.54 8.86 4.18
N SER A 142 4.17 9.16 5.41
CA SER A 142 3.84 8.19 6.46
C SER A 142 2.96 8.84 7.52
N CYS A 143 2.28 8.04 8.36
CA CYS A 143 1.34 8.54 9.35
C CYS A 143 1.96 9.58 10.27
N ALA A 144 1.28 10.70 10.48
CA ALA A 144 1.69 11.75 11.38
C ALA A 144 1.42 11.37 12.85
N TYR A 145 2.13 12.00 13.78
CA TYR A 145 1.96 11.81 15.23
C TYR A 145 1.29 13.04 15.85
N PHE A 146 -0.02 12.98 15.94
CA PHE A 146 -0.84 14.03 16.56
C PHE A 146 -0.77 13.92 18.07
N LYS A 147 -0.25 14.95 18.73
CA LYS A 147 -0.29 15.09 20.20
C LYS A 147 -1.63 15.66 20.66
N ASN A 148 -2.22 16.50 19.82
CA ASN A 148 -3.54 17.11 20.03
C ASN A 148 -4.37 16.93 18.76
N PRO A 149 -5.68 16.60 18.87
CA PRO A 149 -6.54 16.40 17.70
C PRO A 149 -6.63 17.61 16.76
N ASN A 150 -6.42 18.82 17.29
CA ASN A 150 -6.57 20.09 16.56
C ASN A 150 -5.24 20.66 16.03
N GLU A 151 -4.12 19.98 16.16
CA GLU A 151 -2.86 20.48 15.60
C GLU A 151 -2.79 20.27 14.08
N SER A 152 -1.99 21.10 13.40
CA SER A 152 -1.81 20.98 11.96
C SER A 152 -1.04 19.72 11.59
N LEU A 153 -1.27 19.21 10.36
CA LEU A 153 -0.51 18.08 9.81
C LEU A 153 1.00 18.33 9.87
N GLU A 154 1.44 19.55 9.56
CA GLU A 154 2.86 19.92 9.61
C GLU A 154 3.46 19.74 11.01
N ASN A 155 2.75 20.17 12.06
CA ASN A 155 3.20 20.00 13.43
C ASN A 155 3.19 18.52 13.85
N ALA A 156 2.17 17.77 13.46
CA ALA A 156 2.09 16.35 13.72
C ALA A 156 3.21 15.57 13.03
N GLN A 157 3.60 15.93 11.80
CA GLN A 157 4.75 15.34 11.10
C GLN A 157 6.08 15.70 11.79
N LYS A 158 6.27 16.93 12.24
CA LYS A 158 7.43 17.32 13.06
C LYS A 158 7.49 16.53 14.37
N ASN A 159 6.35 16.33 15.02
CA ASN A 159 6.25 15.51 16.23
C ASN A 159 6.67 14.07 15.97
N LYS A 160 6.26 13.47 14.85
CA LYS A 160 6.69 12.14 14.43
C LYS A 160 8.21 12.05 14.28
N ILE A 161 8.81 12.98 13.54
CA ILE A 161 10.27 13.03 13.33
C ILE A 161 10.99 13.11 14.67
N ASN A 162 10.60 14.03 15.54
CA ASN A 162 11.19 14.21 16.86
C ASN A 162 11.02 12.96 17.75
N HIS A 163 9.88 12.28 17.65
CA HIS A 163 9.62 11.04 18.36
C HIS A 163 10.56 9.91 17.91
N ILE A 164 10.77 9.78 16.59
CA ILE A 164 11.69 8.80 16.00
C ILE A 164 13.13 9.09 16.43
N ILE A 165 13.59 10.34 16.36
CA ILE A 165 14.94 10.74 16.76
C ILE A 165 15.20 10.41 18.23
N LYS A 166 14.23 10.68 19.12
CA LYS A 166 14.32 10.30 20.54
C LYS A 166 14.44 8.80 20.73
N LYS A 167 13.66 7.99 20.01
CA LYS A 167 13.73 6.53 20.08
C LYS A 167 15.07 5.98 19.60
N LEU A 168 15.66 6.57 18.57
CA LEU A 168 16.93 6.12 18.02
C LEU A 168 18.10 6.30 19.00
N ASN A 169 17.98 7.21 19.97
CA ASN A 169 19.03 7.47 20.97
C ASN A 169 20.41 7.58 20.31
N ILE A 170 20.52 8.49 19.36
CA ILE A 170 21.71 8.67 18.52
C ILE A 170 22.75 9.44 19.31
N LYS A 171 24.00 8.98 19.29
CA LYS A 171 25.15 9.71 19.81
C LYS A 171 25.75 10.59 18.72
N GLU A 172 26.40 11.67 19.11
CA GLU A 172 27.15 12.51 18.18
C GLU A 172 28.17 11.68 17.38
N ASN A 173 28.36 11.99 16.11
CA ASN A 173 29.21 11.25 15.17
C ASN A 173 28.80 9.79 14.87
N SER A 174 27.63 9.33 15.32
CA SER A 174 27.11 8.01 14.95
C SER A 174 26.83 7.92 13.45
N ARG A 175 26.85 6.71 12.92
CA ARG A 175 26.43 6.38 11.55
C ARG A 175 25.01 5.82 11.59
N VAL A 176 24.08 6.45 10.86
CA VAL A 176 22.67 6.06 10.81
C VAL A 176 22.31 5.64 9.38
N LEU A 177 21.57 4.53 9.25
CA LEU A 177 20.97 4.09 7.99
C LEU A 177 19.47 4.37 8.02
N ASP A 178 18.96 5.06 7.00
CA ASP A 178 17.53 5.27 6.77
C ASP A 178 17.08 4.44 5.55
N ILE A 179 16.32 3.37 5.81
CA ILE A 179 15.88 2.43 4.77
C ILE A 179 14.50 2.84 4.26
N GLY A 180 14.41 3.14 2.96
CA GLY A 180 13.21 3.73 2.37
C GLY A 180 13.11 5.22 2.69
N SER A 181 14.21 5.96 2.49
CA SER A 181 14.37 7.35 2.92
C SER A 181 13.39 8.35 2.26
N GLY A 182 12.65 7.92 1.22
CA GLY A 182 11.69 8.78 0.53
C GLY A 182 12.35 10.06 0.01
N TRP A 183 11.71 11.21 0.20
CA TRP A 183 12.27 12.54 -0.16
C TRP A 183 13.36 13.05 0.80
N GLY A 184 13.82 12.23 1.75
CA GLY A 184 15.03 12.42 2.54
C GLY A 184 14.92 13.35 3.75
N HIS A 185 13.77 13.95 4.01
CA HIS A 185 13.65 14.92 5.10
C HIS A 185 13.85 14.32 6.50
N LEU A 186 13.43 13.04 6.72
CA LEU A 186 13.73 12.35 7.99
C LEU A 186 15.24 12.24 8.20
N SER A 187 15.98 11.77 7.20
CA SER A 187 17.44 11.68 7.23
C SER A 187 18.12 13.01 7.51
N MET A 188 17.64 14.07 6.86
CA MET A 188 18.18 15.44 7.04
C MET A 188 17.91 15.99 8.43
N GLU A 189 16.72 15.77 8.99
CA GLU A 189 16.39 16.19 10.36
C GLU A 189 17.16 15.36 11.41
N ILE A 190 17.38 14.07 11.19
CA ILE A 190 18.25 13.24 12.05
C ILE A 190 19.66 13.83 12.08
N ALA A 191 20.26 14.12 10.92
CA ALA A 191 21.60 14.65 10.82
C ALA A 191 21.75 15.99 11.54
N LYS A 192 20.80 16.92 11.32
CA LYS A 192 20.76 18.22 11.99
C LYS A 192 20.71 18.13 13.51
N GLN A 193 19.74 17.35 14.02
CA GLN A 193 19.45 17.34 15.45
C GLN A 193 20.47 16.53 16.24
N ALA A 194 20.97 15.42 15.67
CA ALA A 194 21.89 14.52 16.37
C ALA A 194 23.36 14.73 16.00
N LYS A 195 23.69 15.64 15.09
CA LYS A 195 25.05 15.90 14.59
C LYS A 195 25.77 14.59 14.19
N CYS A 196 25.12 13.77 13.38
CA CYS A 196 25.56 12.44 12.98
C CYS A 196 25.66 12.29 11.46
N GLN A 197 26.23 11.18 10.99
CA GLN A 197 26.29 10.82 9.58
C GLN A 197 25.09 9.97 9.21
N VAL A 198 24.33 10.33 8.19
CA VAL A 198 23.15 9.59 7.75
C VAL A 198 23.30 9.13 6.31
N THR A 199 23.07 7.84 6.08
CA THR A 199 22.91 7.29 4.73
C THR A 199 21.45 6.92 4.52
N GLY A 200 20.79 7.55 3.56
CA GLY A 200 19.45 7.19 3.12
C GLY A 200 19.50 6.30 1.88
N VAL A 201 18.69 5.25 1.84
CA VAL A 201 18.57 4.39 0.64
C VAL A 201 17.13 4.40 0.14
N THR A 202 16.97 4.52 -1.17
CA THR A 202 15.68 4.47 -1.87
C THR A 202 15.82 3.74 -3.20
N LEU A 203 14.70 3.20 -3.74
CA LEU A 203 14.63 2.60 -5.07
C LEU A 203 14.02 3.55 -6.12
N SER A 204 13.51 4.74 -5.71
CA SER A 204 12.94 5.74 -6.60
C SER A 204 13.99 6.74 -7.07
N GLU A 205 14.17 6.87 -8.38
CA GLU A 205 15.08 7.83 -8.97
C GLU A 205 14.68 9.29 -8.67
N ASN A 206 13.38 9.58 -8.69
CA ASN A 206 12.86 10.92 -8.40
C ASN A 206 13.18 11.32 -6.96
N GLN A 207 12.90 10.45 -6.00
CA GLN A 207 13.21 10.67 -4.59
C GLN A 207 14.71 10.82 -4.35
N TYR A 208 15.53 10.00 -5.02
CA TYR A 208 17.00 10.07 -4.94
C TYR A 208 17.52 11.43 -5.42
N LYS A 209 17.06 11.92 -6.59
CA LYS A 209 17.47 13.22 -7.14
C LYS A 209 17.04 14.35 -6.21
N TYR A 210 15.76 14.36 -5.85
CA TYR A 210 15.20 15.38 -4.95
C TYR A 210 15.95 15.46 -3.62
N SER A 211 16.18 14.33 -2.95
CA SER A 211 16.80 14.30 -1.63
C SER A 211 18.26 14.76 -1.65
N ASN A 212 19.05 14.42 -2.69
CA ASN A 212 20.41 14.93 -2.85
C ASN A 212 20.45 16.43 -3.12
N ASP A 213 19.54 16.94 -3.95
CA ASP A 213 19.48 18.38 -4.23
C ASP A 213 19.04 19.17 -2.98
N MET A 214 18.11 18.62 -2.21
CA MET A 214 17.67 19.24 -0.96
C MET A 214 18.77 19.21 0.11
N ALA A 215 19.51 18.13 0.25
CA ALA A 215 20.65 18.04 1.16
C ALA A 215 21.72 19.09 0.83
N LYS A 216 22.01 19.32 -0.44
CA LYS A 216 22.92 20.41 -0.90
C LYS A 216 22.36 21.80 -0.54
N LYS A 217 21.08 22.06 -0.84
CA LYS A 217 20.43 23.34 -0.52
C LYS A 217 20.45 23.67 0.97
N LEU A 218 20.37 22.65 1.81
CA LEU A 218 20.39 22.79 3.28
C LEU A 218 21.81 22.77 3.87
N ASN A 219 22.86 22.71 3.05
CA ASN A 219 24.27 22.59 3.47
C ASN A 219 24.55 21.34 4.33
N LEU A 220 23.82 20.24 4.08
CA LEU A 220 23.96 18.97 4.79
C LEU A 220 24.74 17.91 4.01
N GLY A 221 25.29 18.24 2.83
CA GLY A 221 25.96 17.28 1.96
C GLY A 221 27.14 16.54 2.59
N ASN A 222 27.75 17.10 3.64
CA ASN A 222 28.82 16.44 4.41
C ASN A 222 28.29 15.50 5.50
N GLN A 223 27.01 15.55 5.82
CA GLN A 223 26.39 14.77 6.90
C GLN A 223 25.37 13.75 6.38
N VAL A 224 24.76 14.02 5.22
CA VAL A 224 23.73 13.17 4.64
C VAL A 224 24.09 12.77 3.22
N GLN A 225 24.05 11.48 2.96
CA GLN A 225 24.25 10.91 1.62
C GLN A 225 23.05 10.04 1.26
N PHE A 226 22.47 10.24 0.07
CA PHE A 226 21.43 9.37 -0.44
C PHE A 226 22.01 8.45 -1.54
N LYS A 227 21.56 7.18 -1.55
CA LYS A 227 21.96 6.16 -2.51
C LYS A 227 20.75 5.54 -3.18
N LEU A 228 20.79 5.39 -4.50
CA LEU A 228 19.78 4.68 -5.28
C LEU A 228 20.13 3.19 -5.28
N MET A 229 19.70 2.46 -4.24
CA MET A 229 20.04 1.05 -4.08
C MET A 229 19.04 0.32 -3.19
N ASP A 230 18.98 -1.00 -3.36
CA ASP A 230 18.23 -1.87 -2.45
C ASP A 230 18.95 -1.98 -1.11
N TYR A 231 18.22 -1.90 0.00
CA TYR A 231 18.80 -2.01 1.35
C TYR A 231 19.53 -3.34 1.58
N ARG A 232 19.16 -4.41 0.86
CA ARG A 232 19.82 -5.72 0.91
C ARG A 232 21.24 -5.71 0.32
N GLU A 233 21.58 -4.69 -0.46
CA GLU A 233 22.89 -4.48 -1.04
C GLU A 233 23.81 -3.65 -0.12
N VAL A 234 23.30 -3.12 0.98
CA VAL A 234 24.07 -2.36 1.96
C VAL A 234 24.97 -3.30 2.75
N LYS A 235 26.28 -3.11 2.62
CA LYS A 235 27.31 -3.94 3.28
C LYS A 235 27.94 -3.28 4.51
N GLU A 236 27.82 -1.98 4.58
CA GLU A 236 28.38 -1.19 5.68
C GLU A 236 27.61 -1.41 6.99
N LYS A 237 28.31 -1.26 8.11
CA LYS A 237 27.71 -1.31 9.43
C LYS A 237 27.32 0.08 9.91
N TYR A 238 26.22 0.17 10.63
CA TYR A 238 25.66 1.41 11.18
C TYR A 238 25.38 1.25 12.67
N ASP A 239 25.48 2.34 13.42
CA ASP A 239 25.18 2.36 14.85
C ASP A 239 23.67 2.33 15.10
N ARG A 240 22.90 2.90 14.19
CA ARG A 240 21.43 2.92 14.23
C ARG A 240 20.85 2.68 12.84
N ILE A 241 19.71 2.03 12.81
CA ILE A 241 18.93 1.80 11.58
C ILE A 241 17.50 2.25 11.83
N VAL A 242 16.95 2.97 10.89
CA VAL A 242 15.55 3.40 10.88
C VAL A 242 14.88 3.02 9.55
N SER A 243 13.63 2.65 9.62
CA SER A 243 12.78 2.45 8.44
C SER A 243 11.35 2.83 8.81
N VAL A 244 10.75 3.72 8.04
CA VAL A 244 9.41 4.27 8.29
C VAL A 244 8.59 4.21 7.01
N GLY A 245 7.46 3.46 7.02
CA GLY A 245 6.57 3.33 5.87
C GLY A 245 7.03 2.34 4.80
N MET A 246 8.20 1.70 4.95
CA MET A 246 8.71 0.72 3.98
C MET A 246 8.57 -0.73 4.47
N PHE A 247 8.63 -0.95 5.77
CA PHE A 247 8.71 -2.29 6.37
C PHE A 247 7.48 -3.15 6.03
N GLU A 248 6.31 -2.56 5.93
CA GLU A 248 5.05 -3.21 5.53
C GLU A 248 5.08 -3.76 4.10
N HIS A 249 5.98 -3.26 3.25
CA HIS A 249 6.12 -3.68 1.85
C HIS A 249 7.15 -4.79 1.64
N VAL A 250 7.87 -5.22 2.68
CA VAL A 250 8.96 -6.21 2.54
C VAL A 250 8.42 -7.60 2.21
N GLY A 251 7.18 -7.89 2.51
CA GLY A 251 6.57 -9.21 2.35
C GLY A 251 6.94 -10.16 3.50
N ARG A 252 6.52 -11.40 3.38
CA ARG A 252 6.80 -12.47 4.35
C ARG A 252 7.77 -13.47 3.78
#